data_9f1dbd3094a72ec30f0c63d0c767ac53
#
_entry.id   9f1dbd3094a72ec30f0c63d0c767ac53
#
_cell.length_a   1.000
_cell.length_b   1.000
_cell.length_c   1.000
_cell.angle_alpha   90.00
_cell.angle_beta   90.00
_cell.angle_gamma   90.00
#
_symmetry.space_group_name_H-M   'P 1'
#
loop_
_entity.id
_entity.type
_entity.pdbx_description
1 polymer ?
#
loop_
_entity_poly.entity_id
_entity_poly.type
_entity_poly.pdbx_seq_one_letter_code
_entity_poly.pdbx_strand_id
1 'polypeptide(L)'
;MGAALISDALPLPVAALQGISVTAYFPQPTRPAVRRTVVRVADGKQDAVADSVRVGYQQNVFSAVLVQRADRPQVIVALGDSITEGATASRGSFNQWPERLGQRLQQACPDRFVVLNQGISGNKLLDHGRSHSVLSRLDRDVIAVADADQVILFEGINDIRHGGGAQPLPGRSAADMLLGYRQVAARLHAHGIRAHLGTLTPFGDSERYEPVSAATRTAINQWARSQDTGFDGVVDFDAALRDPKQPESLPADITRDHLHPNDEGYRRMADAINLAALGCNAR
;
A
#
# COMPACT_ATOMS: atom_id res chain seq x y z
N MET A 1 -5.07 -2.67 -22.87
CA MET A 1 -4.18 -3.14 -21.79
C MET A 1 -3.03 -3.86 -22.46
N GLY A 2 -1.78 -3.49 -22.13
CA GLY A 2 -0.59 -4.17 -22.67
C GLY A 2 -0.39 -5.54 -22.02
N ALA A 3 0.17 -6.49 -22.78
CA ALA A 3 0.59 -7.77 -22.22
C ALA A 3 1.81 -7.57 -21.31
N ALA A 4 1.92 -8.36 -20.25
CA ALA A 4 3.14 -8.46 -19.47
C ALA A 4 4.13 -9.39 -20.19
N LEU A 5 5.41 -9.00 -20.17
CA LEU A 5 6.52 -9.82 -20.66
C LEU A 5 7.38 -10.21 -19.44
N ILE A 6 7.80 -11.46 -19.42
CA ILE A 6 8.76 -11.96 -18.43
C ILE A 6 10.11 -12.04 -19.15
N SER A 7 11.16 -11.45 -18.54
CA SER A 7 12.53 -11.57 -19.06
C SER A 7 13.10 -12.98 -18.85
N ASP A 8 14.19 -13.25 -19.53
CA ASP A 8 14.99 -14.43 -19.21
C ASP A 8 15.48 -14.39 -17.76
N ALA A 9 15.68 -15.56 -17.16
CA ALA A 9 16.23 -15.68 -15.83
C ALA A 9 17.72 -15.29 -15.83
N LEU A 10 18.11 -14.47 -14.84
CA LEU A 10 19.50 -14.11 -14.64
C LEU A 10 20.10 -14.90 -13.47
N PRO A 11 21.30 -15.45 -13.58
CA PRO A 11 21.98 -16.14 -12.49
C PRO A 11 22.57 -15.14 -11.48
N LEU A 12 21.68 -14.31 -10.90
CA LEU A 12 22.05 -13.29 -9.91
C LEU A 12 21.59 -13.74 -8.52
N PRO A 13 22.51 -14.12 -7.62
CA PRO A 13 22.13 -14.42 -6.25
C PRO A 13 21.69 -13.13 -5.55
N VAL A 14 20.55 -13.18 -4.89
CA VAL A 14 19.94 -12.02 -4.20
C VAL A 14 19.70 -12.41 -2.74
N ALA A 15 20.28 -11.63 -1.82
CA ALA A 15 20.02 -11.77 -0.40
C ALA A 15 18.68 -11.14 0.01
N ALA A 16 18.12 -11.59 1.14
CA ALA A 16 16.93 -10.98 1.71
C ALA A 16 17.15 -9.47 1.97
N LEU A 17 16.17 -8.64 1.63
CA LEU A 17 16.20 -7.18 1.75
C LEU A 17 17.31 -6.48 0.93
N GLN A 18 17.97 -7.18 0.04
CA GLN A 18 18.95 -6.57 -0.85
C GLN A 18 18.26 -5.66 -1.86
N GLY A 19 18.78 -4.44 -2.01
CA GLY A 19 18.35 -3.51 -3.07
C GLY A 19 18.79 -4.01 -4.44
N ILE A 20 17.86 -4.03 -5.40
CA ILE A 20 18.12 -4.36 -6.80
C ILE A 20 17.82 -3.13 -7.64
N SER A 21 18.73 -2.78 -8.54
CA SER A 21 18.52 -1.77 -9.55
C SER A 21 18.21 -2.44 -10.90
N VAL A 22 17.13 -2.00 -11.54
CA VAL A 22 16.74 -2.45 -12.87
C VAL A 22 16.84 -1.27 -13.83
N THR A 23 17.57 -1.44 -14.92
CA THR A 23 17.72 -0.43 -15.96
C THR A 23 16.96 -0.83 -17.21
N ALA A 24 16.20 0.11 -17.78
CA ALA A 24 15.51 -0.08 -19.05
C ALA A 24 15.86 1.05 -20.02
N TYR A 25 16.10 0.67 -21.27
CA TYR A 25 16.29 1.61 -22.37
C TYR A 25 15.08 1.56 -23.32
N PHE A 26 14.50 2.72 -23.61
CA PHE A 26 13.37 2.86 -24.53
C PHE A 26 13.83 3.64 -25.75
N PRO A 27 13.97 2.99 -26.93
CA PRO A 27 14.43 3.65 -28.15
C PRO A 27 13.38 4.62 -28.73
N GLN A 28 12.13 4.53 -28.26
CA GLN A 28 11.02 5.38 -28.69
C GLN A 28 10.23 5.89 -27.47
N PRO A 29 9.53 7.04 -27.60
CA PRO A 29 8.66 7.54 -26.52
C PRO A 29 7.66 6.48 -26.08
N THR A 30 7.70 6.10 -24.81
CA THR A 30 6.83 5.08 -24.22
C THR A 30 5.96 5.73 -23.15
N ARG A 31 4.67 5.38 -23.12
CA ARG A 31 3.73 5.80 -22.05
C ARG A 31 3.54 4.65 -21.08
N PRO A 32 4.30 4.59 -19.99
CA PRO A 32 4.15 3.56 -18.97
C PRO A 32 2.91 3.75 -18.10
N ALA A 33 2.51 2.71 -17.37
CA ALA A 33 1.45 2.81 -16.37
C ALA A 33 1.87 3.71 -15.20
N VAL A 34 0.90 4.37 -14.58
CA VAL A 34 1.17 5.32 -13.48
C VAL A 34 1.46 4.56 -12.19
N ARG A 35 2.73 4.49 -11.80
CA ARG A 35 3.17 4.21 -10.42
C ARG A 35 4.28 5.18 -10.06
N ARG A 36 4.22 5.76 -8.87
CA ARG A 36 5.28 6.64 -8.38
C ARG A 36 6.43 5.79 -7.85
N THR A 37 7.39 5.52 -8.70
CA THR A 37 8.65 4.90 -8.29
C THR A 37 9.77 5.93 -8.44
N VAL A 38 10.68 5.97 -7.49
CA VAL A 38 11.90 6.76 -7.64
C VAL A 38 12.72 6.12 -8.75
N VAL A 39 12.84 6.82 -9.87
CA VAL A 39 13.64 6.38 -11.00
C VAL A 39 14.75 7.38 -11.28
N ARG A 40 15.87 6.88 -11.73
CA ARG A 40 16.94 7.69 -12.29
C ARG A 40 16.77 7.67 -13.80
N VAL A 41 16.73 8.85 -14.41
CA VAL A 41 16.53 9.01 -15.85
C VAL A 41 17.76 9.67 -16.45
N ALA A 42 18.34 9.05 -17.45
CA ALA A 42 19.41 9.62 -18.26
C ALA A 42 19.03 9.57 -19.75
N ASP A 43 19.54 10.52 -20.51
CA ASP A 43 19.36 10.54 -21.96
C ASP A 43 20.32 9.52 -22.61
N GLY A 44 19.80 8.81 -23.63
CA GLY A 44 20.57 7.79 -24.35
C GLY A 44 20.73 6.46 -23.61
N LYS A 45 21.39 5.50 -24.30
CA LYS A 45 21.70 4.20 -23.72
C LYS A 45 22.88 4.32 -22.76
N GLN A 46 22.67 3.91 -21.50
CA GLN A 46 23.69 3.92 -20.46
C GLN A 46 23.81 2.51 -19.86
N ASP A 47 25.03 1.99 -19.82
CA ASP A 47 25.30 0.64 -19.28
C ASP A 47 25.48 0.64 -17.75
N ALA A 48 25.56 1.81 -17.12
CA ALA A 48 25.63 1.99 -15.68
C ALA A 48 24.83 3.21 -15.23
N VAL A 49 24.45 3.25 -13.96
CA VAL A 49 23.79 4.41 -13.35
C VAL A 49 24.78 5.55 -13.24
N ALA A 50 24.67 6.54 -14.13
CA ALA A 50 25.53 7.72 -14.11
C ALA A 50 25.16 8.66 -12.96
N ASP A 51 26.15 9.36 -12.41
CA ASP A 51 25.95 10.32 -11.30
C ASP A 51 25.15 11.57 -11.70
N SER A 52 25.01 11.83 -13.01
CA SER A 52 24.31 12.99 -13.58
C SER A 52 22.82 12.75 -13.88
N VAL A 53 22.19 11.84 -13.19
CA VAL A 53 20.81 11.40 -13.47
C VAL A 53 19.80 12.26 -12.73
N ARG A 54 18.77 12.75 -13.44
CA ARG A 54 17.62 13.40 -12.81
C ARG A 54 16.82 12.39 -12.01
N VAL A 55 16.64 12.65 -10.72
CA VAL A 55 15.73 11.87 -9.87
C VAL A 55 14.32 12.45 -9.99
N GLY A 56 13.37 11.66 -10.43
CA GLY A 56 11.98 12.06 -10.59
C GLY A 56 11.01 10.97 -10.16
N TYR A 57 9.76 11.36 -9.93
CA TYR A 57 8.66 10.41 -9.90
C TYR A 57 8.26 10.13 -11.35
N GLN A 58 8.66 9.00 -11.88
CA GLN A 58 8.25 8.60 -13.20
C GLN A 58 7.46 7.30 -13.16
N GLN A 59 6.69 7.12 -14.20
CA GLN A 59 5.89 5.95 -14.42
C GLN A 59 6.82 4.75 -14.63
N ASN A 60 6.52 3.64 -13.95
CA ASN A 60 7.33 2.44 -14.04
C ASN A 60 6.75 1.47 -15.07
N VAL A 61 7.60 0.87 -15.89
CA VAL A 61 7.24 -0.19 -16.85
C VAL A 61 7.45 -1.58 -16.25
N PHE A 62 8.14 -1.67 -15.13
CA PHE A 62 8.34 -2.92 -14.41
C PHE A 62 7.18 -3.13 -13.42
N SER A 63 6.57 -4.32 -13.45
CA SER A 63 5.48 -4.68 -12.56
C SER A 63 5.94 -5.51 -11.36
N ALA A 64 6.97 -6.34 -11.53
CA ALA A 64 7.51 -7.18 -10.48
C ALA A 64 8.95 -7.61 -10.78
N VAL A 65 9.68 -7.98 -9.74
CA VAL A 65 10.90 -8.78 -9.81
C VAL A 65 10.57 -10.16 -9.25
N LEU A 66 10.80 -11.20 -10.05
CA LEU A 66 10.59 -12.58 -9.65
C LEU A 66 11.91 -13.18 -9.19
N VAL A 67 11.90 -13.88 -8.07
CA VAL A 67 13.08 -14.55 -7.50
C VAL A 67 12.78 -16.03 -7.40
N GLN A 68 13.67 -16.87 -7.97
CA GLN A 68 13.56 -18.31 -7.83
C GLN A 68 14.08 -18.75 -6.45
N ARG A 69 13.28 -19.51 -5.72
CA ARG A 69 13.62 -20.06 -4.41
C ARG A 69 13.33 -21.56 -4.35
N ALA A 70 14.06 -22.25 -3.48
CA ALA A 70 13.81 -23.68 -3.20
C ALA A 70 12.60 -23.86 -2.25
N ASP A 71 12.35 -22.90 -1.38
CA ASP A 71 11.23 -22.86 -0.44
C ASP A 71 10.19 -21.80 -0.87
N ARG A 72 8.95 -22.00 -0.44
CA ARG A 72 7.86 -21.05 -0.72
C ARG A 72 7.63 -20.16 0.50
N PRO A 73 8.01 -18.86 0.45
CA PRO A 73 7.64 -17.92 1.50
C PRO A 73 6.14 -17.62 1.46
N GLN A 74 5.57 -17.16 2.57
CA GLN A 74 4.25 -16.57 2.57
C GLN A 74 4.30 -15.17 1.95
N VAL A 75 3.39 -14.90 1.02
CA VAL A 75 3.29 -13.60 0.34
C VAL A 75 2.16 -12.78 0.94
N ILE A 76 2.51 -11.62 1.47
CA ILE A 76 1.59 -10.64 2.03
C ILE A 76 1.50 -9.46 1.06
N VAL A 77 0.31 -9.14 0.59
CA VAL A 77 0.06 -7.97 -0.25
C VAL A 77 -0.47 -6.83 0.60
N ALA A 78 0.26 -5.73 0.67
CA ALA A 78 -0.21 -4.47 1.26
C ALA A 78 -0.97 -3.69 0.19
N LEU A 79 -2.30 -3.68 0.27
CA LEU A 79 -3.19 -3.08 -0.72
C LEU A 79 -3.78 -1.78 -0.18
N GLY A 80 -3.63 -0.68 -0.91
CA GLY A 80 -4.12 0.60 -0.42
C GLY A 80 -3.81 1.80 -1.33
N ASP A 81 -3.89 2.98 -0.74
CA ASP A 81 -3.73 4.28 -1.40
C ASP A 81 -2.32 4.88 -1.22
N SER A 82 -2.24 6.22 -1.20
CA SER A 82 -1.00 6.97 -1.03
C SER A 82 -0.28 6.70 0.29
N ILE A 83 -1.01 6.36 1.35
CA ILE A 83 -0.42 6.06 2.66
C ILE A 83 0.25 4.67 2.61
N THR A 84 -0.32 3.73 1.89
CA THR A 84 0.32 2.42 1.65
C THR A 84 1.49 2.55 0.66
N GLU A 85 1.33 3.34 -0.42
CA GLU A 85 2.44 3.66 -1.34
C GLU A 85 3.61 4.35 -0.64
N GLY A 86 3.33 5.12 0.42
CA GLY A 86 4.34 5.85 1.21
C GLY A 86 4.64 7.25 0.68
N ALA A 87 3.61 8.03 0.35
CA ALA A 87 3.71 9.31 -0.36
C ALA A 87 4.66 10.34 0.26
N THR A 88 4.81 10.34 1.57
CA THR A 88 5.65 11.31 2.35
C THR A 88 6.83 10.66 3.05
N ALA A 89 7.07 9.37 2.81
CA ALA A 89 8.30 8.72 3.26
C ALA A 89 9.53 9.37 2.61
N SER A 90 10.64 9.34 3.32
CA SER A 90 11.94 9.79 2.79
C SER A 90 12.28 9.03 1.53
N ARG A 91 12.69 9.76 0.50
CA ARG A 91 12.92 9.18 -0.84
C ARG A 91 14.01 8.12 -0.82
N GLY A 92 13.72 6.94 -1.36
CA GLY A 92 14.68 5.84 -1.50
C GLY A 92 15.10 5.19 -0.18
N SER A 93 14.37 5.46 0.91
CA SER A 93 14.71 4.96 2.25
C SER A 93 14.06 3.63 2.61
N PHE A 94 13.08 3.17 1.84
CA PHE A 94 12.26 1.99 2.18
C PHE A 94 11.62 2.09 3.57
N ASN A 95 11.15 3.29 3.94
CA ASN A 95 10.56 3.62 5.25
C ASN A 95 9.03 3.55 5.27
N GLN A 96 8.39 3.19 4.17
CA GLN A 96 6.94 2.96 4.09
C GLN A 96 6.55 1.80 5.01
N TRP A 97 5.29 1.77 5.49
CA TRP A 97 4.87 0.73 6.44
C TRP A 97 4.96 -0.71 5.89
N PRO A 98 4.71 -0.98 4.57
CA PRO A 98 4.88 -2.33 4.05
C PRO A 98 6.34 -2.80 4.05
N GLU A 99 7.26 -1.92 3.69
CA GLU A 99 8.71 -2.20 3.68
C GLU A 99 9.23 -2.40 5.12
N ARG A 100 8.75 -1.58 6.07
CA ARG A 100 9.05 -1.74 7.50
C ARG A 100 8.48 -3.05 8.05
N LEU A 101 7.28 -3.45 7.63
CA LEU A 101 6.72 -4.77 7.97
C LEU A 101 7.61 -5.89 7.44
N GLY A 102 8.07 -5.80 6.19
CA GLY A 102 9.02 -6.76 5.61
C GLY A 102 10.31 -6.88 6.42
N GLN A 103 10.88 -5.76 6.86
CA GLN A 103 12.06 -5.74 7.74
C GLN A 103 11.79 -6.43 9.08
N ARG A 104 10.66 -6.15 9.74
CA ARG A 104 10.26 -6.77 11.00
C ARG A 104 10.04 -8.28 10.86
N LEU A 105 9.38 -8.70 9.78
CA LEU A 105 9.15 -10.12 9.48
C LEU A 105 10.48 -10.84 9.21
N GLN A 106 11.42 -10.21 8.47
CA GLN A 106 12.73 -10.79 8.23
C GLN A 106 13.55 -10.95 9.52
N GLN A 107 13.43 -10.01 10.46
CA GLN A 107 14.09 -10.09 11.77
C GLN A 107 13.48 -11.19 12.66
N ALA A 108 12.15 -11.29 12.70
CA ALA A 108 11.44 -12.21 13.59
C ALA A 108 11.30 -13.62 13.02
N CYS A 109 11.14 -13.75 11.71
CA CYS A 109 10.90 -15.01 11.00
C CYS A 109 11.69 -15.01 9.68
N PRO A 110 13.04 -15.15 9.74
CA PRO A 110 13.90 -15.04 8.56
C PRO A 110 13.44 -15.91 7.40
N ASP A 111 13.44 -15.33 6.20
CA ASP A 111 13.15 -15.97 4.93
C ASP A 111 11.75 -16.60 4.74
N ARG A 112 10.84 -16.37 5.70
CA ARG A 112 9.50 -16.97 5.66
C ARG A 112 8.44 -16.11 5.00
N PHE A 113 8.69 -14.82 4.80
CA PHE A 113 7.70 -13.87 4.31
C PHE A 113 8.24 -12.96 3.22
N VAL A 114 7.35 -12.57 2.31
CA VAL A 114 7.55 -11.49 1.33
C VAL A 114 6.41 -10.50 1.49
N VAL A 115 6.70 -9.21 1.53
CA VAL A 115 5.69 -8.14 1.54
C VAL A 115 5.74 -7.38 0.23
N LEU A 116 4.61 -7.31 -0.46
CA LEU A 116 4.45 -6.59 -1.73
C LEU A 116 3.62 -5.33 -1.50
N ASN A 117 4.18 -4.18 -1.83
CA ASN A 117 3.48 -2.91 -1.74
C ASN A 117 2.65 -2.67 -3.01
N GLN A 118 1.31 -2.71 -2.89
CA GLN A 118 0.34 -2.43 -3.93
C GLN A 118 -0.46 -1.13 -3.63
N GLY A 119 0.19 -0.17 -2.96
CA GLY A 119 -0.33 1.17 -2.75
C GLY A 119 -0.34 1.97 -4.06
N ILE A 120 -1.39 2.77 -4.28
CA ILE A 120 -1.52 3.69 -5.42
C ILE A 120 -2.06 5.02 -4.92
N SER A 121 -1.31 6.08 -5.10
CA SER A 121 -1.68 7.44 -4.66
C SER A 121 -3.04 7.89 -5.18
N GLY A 122 -3.93 8.30 -4.27
CA GLY A 122 -5.29 8.73 -4.61
C GLY A 122 -6.24 7.60 -4.99
N ASN A 123 -5.87 6.35 -4.72
CA ASN A 123 -6.75 5.20 -4.95
C ASN A 123 -7.98 5.26 -4.06
N LYS A 124 -9.02 4.56 -4.48
CA LYS A 124 -10.31 4.45 -3.80
C LYS A 124 -10.75 2.99 -3.77
N LEU A 125 -11.56 2.65 -2.78
CA LEU A 125 -12.17 1.33 -2.67
C LEU A 125 -13.20 1.09 -3.76
N LEU A 126 -14.12 2.05 -3.94
CA LEU A 126 -15.33 1.90 -4.76
C LEU A 126 -15.23 2.58 -6.11
N ASP A 127 -14.75 3.82 -6.13
CA ASP A 127 -14.77 4.65 -7.33
C ASP A 127 -13.45 4.60 -8.09
N HIS A 128 -13.54 4.75 -9.41
CA HIS A 128 -12.38 5.11 -10.19
C HIS A 128 -11.97 6.56 -9.87
N GLY A 129 -10.70 6.76 -9.67
CA GLY A 129 -10.10 8.06 -9.43
C GLY A 129 -8.90 8.26 -10.34
N ARG A 130 -7.72 8.49 -9.76
CA ARG A 130 -6.45 8.52 -10.51
C ARG A 130 -6.08 7.14 -11.08
N SER A 131 -6.69 6.08 -10.56
CA SER A 131 -6.50 4.70 -10.99
C SER A 131 -7.82 3.92 -10.87
N HIS A 132 -7.82 2.68 -11.30
CA HIS A 132 -8.93 1.76 -11.05
C HIS A 132 -9.14 1.58 -9.55
N SER A 133 -10.42 1.48 -9.11
CA SER A 133 -10.76 1.20 -7.71
C SER A 133 -10.16 -0.14 -7.25
N VAL A 134 -10.03 -0.32 -5.92
CA VAL A 134 -9.58 -1.60 -5.35
C VAL A 134 -10.45 -2.74 -5.86
N LEU A 135 -11.79 -2.59 -5.86
CA LEU A 135 -12.69 -3.62 -6.36
C LEU A 135 -12.42 -4.01 -7.82
N SER A 136 -11.99 -3.06 -8.66
CA SER A 136 -11.68 -3.32 -10.08
C SER A 136 -10.28 -3.87 -10.31
N ARG A 137 -9.31 -3.57 -9.42
CA ARG A 137 -7.92 -4.00 -9.58
C ARG A 137 -7.54 -5.22 -8.74
N LEU A 138 -8.47 -5.71 -7.92
CA LEU A 138 -8.22 -6.80 -6.98
C LEU A 138 -7.68 -8.05 -7.67
N ASP A 139 -8.26 -8.42 -8.81
CA ASP A 139 -7.82 -9.61 -9.57
C ASP A 139 -6.38 -9.44 -10.06
N ARG A 140 -6.06 -8.29 -10.65
CA ARG A 140 -4.74 -8.03 -11.21
C ARG A 140 -3.66 -7.86 -10.13
N ASP A 141 -3.97 -7.10 -9.06
CA ASP A 141 -2.96 -6.63 -8.11
C ASP A 141 -2.81 -7.56 -6.90
N VAL A 142 -3.73 -8.52 -6.73
CA VAL A 142 -3.72 -9.47 -5.63
C VAL A 142 -3.91 -10.90 -6.11
N ILE A 143 -5.07 -11.24 -6.70
CA ILE A 143 -5.44 -12.62 -6.99
C ILE A 143 -4.53 -13.24 -8.06
N ALA A 144 -4.13 -12.46 -9.06
CA ALA A 144 -3.17 -12.89 -10.08
C ALA A 144 -1.69 -12.80 -9.64
N VAL A 145 -1.42 -12.31 -8.43
CA VAL A 145 -0.07 -12.34 -7.86
C VAL A 145 0.24 -13.77 -7.47
N ALA A 146 1.34 -14.31 -7.99
CA ALA A 146 1.74 -15.67 -7.69
C ALA A 146 1.88 -15.87 -6.18
N ASP A 147 1.20 -16.89 -5.68
CA ASP A 147 1.29 -17.33 -4.28
C ASP A 147 0.88 -16.27 -3.23
N ALA A 148 -0.02 -15.33 -3.55
CA ALA A 148 -0.57 -14.41 -2.55
C ALA A 148 -1.32 -15.21 -1.46
N ASP A 149 -0.83 -15.16 -0.22
CA ASP A 149 -1.43 -15.88 0.93
C ASP A 149 -2.30 -14.96 1.79
N GLN A 150 -1.93 -13.69 1.87
CA GLN A 150 -2.57 -12.73 2.76
C GLN A 150 -2.61 -11.34 2.15
N VAL A 151 -3.63 -10.57 2.53
CA VAL A 151 -3.76 -9.14 2.20
C VAL A 151 -3.90 -8.34 3.49
N ILE A 152 -3.22 -7.21 3.56
CA ILE A 152 -3.56 -6.14 4.50
C ILE A 152 -4.15 -5.02 3.66
N LEU A 153 -5.48 -4.86 3.74
CA LEU A 153 -6.22 -3.80 3.05
C LEU A 153 -6.24 -2.54 3.91
N PHE A 154 -5.61 -1.48 3.43
CA PHE A 154 -5.70 -0.15 4.05
C PHE A 154 -6.08 0.88 2.99
N GLU A 155 -7.39 1.09 2.83
CA GLU A 155 -7.97 1.88 1.73
C GLU A 155 -9.29 2.50 2.16
N GLY A 156 -9.67 3.62 1.59
CA GLY A 156 -11.00 4.21 1.75
C GLY A 156 -11.02 5.67 2.17
N ILE A 157 -9.88 6.23 2.59
CA ILE A 157 -9.81 7.64 3.00
C ILE A 157 -10.20 8.58 1.85
N ASN A 158 -9.86 8.21 0.61
CA ASN A 158 -10.20 9.00 -0.58
C ASN A 158 -11.63 8.80 -1.07
N ASP A 159 -12.32 7.76 -0.61
CA ASP A 159 -13.75 7.55 -0.88
C ASP A 159 -14.62 8.44 -0.01
N ILE A 160 -14.26 8.57 1.28
CA ILE A 160 -15.06 9.31 2.27
C ILE A 160 -14.78 10.81 2.30
N ARG A 161 -13.61 11.25 1.80
CA ARG A 161 -13.28 12.68 1.67
C ARG A 161 -13.90 13.24 0.41
N HIS A 162 -14.41 14.48 0.47
CA HIS A 162 -14.92 15.15 -0.71
C HIS A 162 -13.87 15.28 -1.81
N GLY A 163 -14.30 15.07 -3.05
CA GLY A 163 -13.45 15.29 -4.23
C GLY A 163 -12.99 16.75 -4.30
N GLY A 164 -11.73 16.99 -4.73
CA GLY A 164 -11.25 18.35 -5.04
C GLY A 164 -11.83 18.83 -6.37
N GLY A 165 -11.94 20.15 -6.53
CA GLY A 165 -12.36 20.80 -7.76
C GLY A 165 -13.51 21.79 -7.56
N ALA A 166 -13.96 22.41 -8.64
CA ALA A 166 -15.01 23.43 -8.60
C ALA A 166 -16.40 22.89 -8.21
N GLN A 167 -16.60 21.58 -8.33
CA GLN A 167 -17.82 20.87 -7.90
C GLN A 167 -17.39 19.57 -7.21
N PRO A 168 -17.07 19.61 -5.92
CA PRO A 168 -16.67 18.42 -5.18
C PRO A 168 -17.85 17.42 -5.10
N LEU A 169 -17.59 16.17 -5.47
CA LEU A 169 -18.54 15.10 -5.25
C LEU A 169 -18.57 14.75 -3.75
N PRO A 170 -19.76 14.46 -3.18
CA PRO A 170 -19.86 14.01 -1.80
C PRO A 170 -19.05 12.72 -1.59
N GLY A 171 -18.49 12.57 -0.40
CA GLY A 171 -17.85 11.34 0.01
C GLY A 171 -18.84 10.17 0.10
N ARG A 172 -18.33 8.95 0.01
CA ARG A 172 -19.14 7.75 0.15
C ARG A 172 -19.64 7.57 1.59
N SER A 173 -20.83 7.02 1.73
CA SER A 173 -21.39 6.70 3.04
C SER A 173 -20.68 5.52 3.70
N ALA A 174 -20.79 5.40 5.03
CA ALA A 174 -20.27 4.23 5.73
C ALA A 174 -20.91 2.94 5.21
N ALA A 175 -22.22 2.93 4.92
CA ALA A 175 -22.89 1.74 4.40
C ALA A 175 -22.32 1.26 3.07
N ASP A 176 -22.07 2.17 2.12
CA ASP A 176 -21.44 1.82 0.84
C ASP A 176 -20.03 1.23 1.06
N MET A 177 -19.26 1.86 1.95
CA MET A 177 -17.90 1.40 2.27
C MET A 177 -17.90 0.02 2.89
N LEU A 178 -18.78 -0.24 3.86
CA LEU A 178 -18.89 -1.55 4.51
C LEU A 178 -19.25 -2.65 3.50
N LEU A 179 -20.16 -2.36 2.57
CA LEU A 179 -20.50 -3.29 1.49
C LEU A 179 -19.26 -3.57 0.61
N GLY A 180 -18.52 -2.54 0.24
CA GLY A 180 -17.27 -2.68 -0.54
C GLY A 180 -16.21 -3.52 0.15
N TYR A 181 -15.97 -3.29 1.44
CA TYR A 181 -15.03 -4.08 2.23
C TYR A 181 -15.43 -5.56 2.29
N ARG A 182 -16.72 -5.86 2.55
CA ARG A 182 -17.22 -7.24 2.55
C ARG A 182 -17.03 -7.93 1.20
N GLN A 183 -17.21 -7.20 0.08
CA GLN A 183 -16.94 -7.73 -1.26
C GLN A 183 -15.46 -8.07 -1.46
N VAL A 184 -14.54 -7.23 -0.98
CA VAL A 184 -13.11 -7.53 -1.03
C VAL A 184 -12.79 -8.78 -0.23
N ALA A 185 -13.24 -8.87 1.03
CA ALA A 185 -12.99 -10.03 1.89
C ALA A 185 -13.55 -11.33 1.25
N ALA A 186 -14.80 -11.31 0.79
CA ALA A 186 -15.44 -12.48 0.17
C ALA A 186 -14.69 -12.96 -1.09
N ARG A 187 -14.22 -12.03 -1.94
CA ARG A 187 -13.44 -12.38 -3.14
C ARG A 187 -12.07 -12.95 -2.79
N LEU A 188 -11.39 -12.42 -1.80
CA LEU A 188 -10.11 -12.95 -1.32
C LEU A 188 -10.27 -14.35 -0.75
N HIS A 189 -11.27 -14.56 0.10
CA HIS A 189 -11.57 -15.88 0.66
C HIS A 189 -11.94 -16.92 -0.39
N ALA A 190 -12.66 -16.54 -1.45
CA ALA A 190 -12.96 -17.42 -2.57
C ALA A 190 -11.70 -17.96 -3.28
N HIS A 191 -10.56 -17.28 -3.11
CA HIS A 191 -9.26 -17.69 -3.61
C HIS A 191 -8.32 -18.22 -2.53
N GLY A 192 -8.81 -18.48 -1.30
CA GLY A 192 -8.01 -18.98 -0.19
C GLY A 192 -7.04 -17.96 0.40
N ILE A 193 -7.22 -16.67 0.10
CA ILE A 193 -6.35 -15.59 0.57
C ILE A 193 -6.92 -15.00 1.85
N ARG A 194 -6.15 -14.96 2.92
CA ARG A 194 -6.56 -14.32 4.19
C ARG A 194 -6.58 -12.80 4.05
N ALA A 195 -7.59 -12.17 4.65
CA ALA A 195 -7.83 -10.74 4.55
C ALA A 195 -7.74 -10.07 5.92
N HIS A 196 -6.87 -9.06 6.06
CA HIS A 196 -6.78 -8.20 7.24
C HIS A 196 -7.18 -6.78 6.86
N LEU A 197 -7.98 -6.12 7.72
CA LEU A 197 -8.45 -4.75 7.47
C LEU A 197 -7.70 -3.76 8.37
N GLY A 198 -7.11 -2.74 7.77
CA GLY A 198 -6.56 -1.58 8.48
C GLY A 198 -7.65 -0.55 8.79
N THR A 199 -7.73 -0.08 10.05
CA THR A 199 -8.60 1.04 10.39
C THR A 199 -8.10 2.34 9.75
N LEU A 200 -9.02 3.18 9.26
CA LEU A 200 -8.69 4.45 8.61
C LEU A 200 -8.09 5.44 9.60
N THR A 201 -6.92 5.97 9.27
CA THR A 201 -6.19 6.93 10.10
C THR A 201 -6.92 8.26 10.23
N PRO A 202 -6.68 9.05 11.29
CA PRO A 202 -7.19 10.40 11.42
C PRO A 202 -6.73 11.31 10.29
N PHE A 203 -7.54 12.30 9.94
CA PHE A 203 -7.23 13.30 8.93
C PHE A 203 -7.79 14.70 9.27
N GLY A 204 -8.12 14.92 10.55
CA GLY A 204 -8.44 16.24 11.08
C GLY A 204 -7.34 17.23 10.74
N ASP A 205 -7.69 18.48 10.55
CA ASP A 205 -6.79 19.55 10.11
C ASP A 205 -6.22 19.38 8.69
N SER A 206 -6.56 18.33 7.95
CA SER A 206 -6.16 18.17 6.56
C SER A 206 -7.00 19.07 5.63
N GLU A 207 -6.45 19.43 4.46
CA GLU A 207 -7.07 20.36 3.49
C GLU A 207 -8.54 20.03 3.13
N ARG A 208 -8.96 18.79 3.24
CA ARG A 208 -10.32 18.34 2.85
C ARG A 208 -11.03 17.65 4.00
N TYR A 209 -10.75 18.12 5.20
CA TYR A 209 -11.48 17.64 6.37
C TYR A 209 -12.91 18.20 6.37
N GLU A 210 -13.86 17.33 6.65
CA GLU A 210 -15.26 17.67 6.91
C GLU A 210 -15.81 16.79 8.04
N PRO A 211 -16.65 17.35 8.93
CA PRO A 211 -17.22 16.58 10.06
C PRO A 211 -17.97 15.33 9.61
N VAL A 212 -18.66 15.37 8.46
CA VAL A 212 -19.37 14.20 7.91
C VAL A 212 -18.41 13.10 7.51
N SER A 213 -17.27 13.44 6.91
CA SER A 213 -16.23 12.47 6.55
C SER A 213 -15.57 11.86 7.79
N ALA A 214 -15.34 12.65 8.83
CA ALA A 214 -14.85 12.17 10.12
C ALA A 214 -15.83 11.22 10.80
N ALA A 215 -17.13 11.54 10.80
CA ALA A 215 -18.18 10.66 11.32
C ALA A 215 -18.24 9.33 10.53
N THR A 216 -18.10 9.41 9.21
CA THR A 216 -18.04 8.22 8.34
C THR A 216 -16.83 7.36 8.67
N ARG A 217 -15.62 7.97 8.84
CA ARG A 217 -14.41 7.26 9.28
C ARG A 217 -14.64 6.56 10.62
N THR A 218 -15.23 7.27 11.57
CA THR A 218 -15.52 6.73 12.92
C THR A 218 -16.42 5.50 12.84
N ALA A 219 -17.49 5.57 12.04
CA ALA A 219 -18.42 4.44 11.85
C ALA A 219 -17.72 3.23 11.18
N ILE A 220 -16.90 3.47 10.16
CA ILE A 220 -16.11 2.43 9.50
C ILE A 220 -15.14 1.78 10.51
N ASN A 221 -14.41 2.58 11.29
CA ASN A 221 -13.44 2.07 12.25
C ASN A 221 -14.10 1.31 13.42
N GLN A 222 -15.28 1.74 13.86
CA GLN A 222 -16.08 0.99 14.87
C GLN A 222 -16.47 -0.38 14.31
N TRP A 223 -16.97 -0.42 13.06
CA TRP A 223 -17.29 -1.68 12.40
C TRP A 223 -16.04 -2.55 12.21
N ALA A 224 -14.92 -2.00 11.75
CA ALA A 224 -13.68 -2.74 11.53
C ALA A 224 -13.17 -3.43 12.82
N ARG A 225 -13.41 -2.81 14.00
CA ARG A 225 -13.08 -3.38 15.31
C ARG A 225 -14.10 -4.41 15.83
N SER A 226 -15.24 -4.55 15.15
CA SER A 226 -16.22 -5.57 15.51
C SER A 226 -15.80 -6.95 14.99
N GLN A 227 -16.46 -8.01 15.49
CA GLN A 227 -16.13 -9.38 15.09
C GLN A 227 -16.84 -9.84 13.81
N ASP A 228 -17.82 -9.07 13.31
CA ASP A 228 -18.64 -9.44 12.15
C ASP A 228 -18.29 -8.62 10.92
N THR A 229 -17.02 -8.61 10.55
CA THR A 229 -16.53 -7.85 9.38
C THR A 229 -16.38 -8.71 8.14
N GLY A 230 -16.20 -10.01 8.31
CA GLY A 230 -15.78 -10.94 7.26
C GLY A 230 -14.27 -10.92 6.98
N PHE A 231 -13.47 -10.16 7.74
CA PHE A 231 -12.01 -10.18 7.69
C PHE A 231 -11.44 -11.13 8.74
N ASP A 232 -10.27 -11.70 8.50
CA ASP A 232 -9.56 -12.61 9.41
C ASP A 232 -8.88 -11.88 10.57
N GLY A 233 -8.74 -10.57 10.47
CA GLY A 233 -8.16 -9.74 11.50
C GLY A 233 -8.24 -8.25 11.19
N VAL A 234 -7.95 -7.45 12.20
CA VAL A 234 -7.86 -6.00 12.10
C VAL A 234 -6.47 -5.51 12.49
N VAL A 235 -5.96 -4.53 11.75
CA VAL A 235 -4.78 -3.75 12.13
C VAL A 235 -5.24 -2.35 12.51
N ASP A 236 -5.06 -1.99 13.78
CA ASP A 236 -5.58 -0.72 14.28
C ASP A 236 -4.61 0.45 14.05
N PHE A 237 -4.49 0.87 12.79
CA PHE A 237 -3.66 2.01 12.40
C PHE A 237 -4.17 3.34 12.98
N ASP A 238 -5.48 3.48 13.16
CA ASP A 238 -6.07 4.64 13.82
C ASP A 238 -5.55 4.78 15.26
N ALA A 239 -5.59 3.70 16.04
CA ALA A 239 -5.08 3.71 17.41
C ALA A 239 -3.57 3.98 17.47
N ALA A 240 -2.81 3.50 16.49
CA ALA A 240 -1.36 3.67 16.43
C ALA A 240 -0.93 5.11 16.11
N LEU A 241 -1.76 5.86 15.39
CA LEU A 241 -1.38 7.17 14.86
C LEU A 241 -2.16 8.36 15.42
N ARG A 242 -3.35 8.16 15.99
CA ARG A 242 -4.17 9.28 16.47
C ARG A 242 -3.50 10.03 17.62
N ASP A 243 -3.68 11.34 17.65
CA ASP A 243 -3.28 12.15 18.79
C ASP A 243 -4.18 11.81 19.99
N PRO A 244 -3.62 11.44 21.16
CA PRO A 244 -4.42 11.15 22.35
C PRO A 244 -5.28 12.33 22.84
N LYS A 245 -4.86 13.56 22.55
CA LYS A 245 -5.56 14.79 22.93
C LYS A 245 -6.57 15.26 21.89
N GLN A 246 -6.33 14.91 20.62
CA GLN A 246 -7.17 15.26 19.48
C GLN A 246 -7.35 14.01 18.57
N PRO A 247 -8.23 13.06 18.94
CA PRO A 247 -8.31 11.75 18.27
C PRO A 247 -8.70 11.78 16.80
N GLU A 248 -9.16 12.91 16.29
CA GLU A 248 -9.45 13.10 14.85
C GLU A 248 -8.24 13.56 14.05
N SER A 249 -7.13 13.89 14.72
CA SER A 249 -5.93 14.44 14.09
C SER A 249 -4.73 13.51 14.28
N LEU A 250 -3.77 13.63 13.38
CA LEU A 250 -2.43 13.07 13.53
C LEU A 250 -1.57 14.04 14.37
N PRO A 251 -0.70 13.55 15.26
CA PRO A 251 0.29 14.39 15.94
C PRO A 251 1.17 15.13 14.90
N ALA A 252 1.46 16.40 15.16
CA ALA A 252 2.20 17.26 14.23
C ALA A 252 3.63 16.76 13.93
N ASP A 253 4.22 15.98 14.83
CA ASP A 253 5.58 15.40 14.66
C ASP A 253 5.61 14.25 13.65
N ILE A 254 4.47 13.63 13.35
CA ILE A 254 4.41 12.48 12.43
C ILE A 254 3.76 12.80 11.08
N THR A 255 3.35 14.03 10.82
CA THR A 255 2.73 14.44 9.56
C THR A 255 3.12 15.88 9.20
N ARG A 256 3.04 16.21 7.90
CA ARG A 256 3.23 17.60 7.41
C ARG A 256 1.96 18.18 6.80
N ASP A 257 1.04 17.35 6.36
CA ASP A 257 -0.19 17.74 5.66
C ASP A 257 -1.45 17.23 6.36
N HIS A 258 -1.30 16.74 7.60
CA HIS A 258 -2.36 16.21 8.44
C HIS A 258 -3.13 15.01 7.86
N LEU A 259 -2.53 14.34 6.88
CA LEU A 259 -3.09 13.16 6.21
C LEU A 259 -2.08 12.04 6.08
N HIS A 260 -0.89 12.35 5.53
CA HIS A 260 0.14 11.38 5.24
C HIS A 260 1.16 11.31 6.37
N PRO A 261 1.43 10.11 6.92
CA PRO A 261 2.48 9.92 7.92
C PRO A 261 3.88 10.16 7.33
N ASN A 262 4.79 10.68 8.11
CA ASN A 262 6.23 10.67 7.78
C ASN A 262 6.88 9.32 8.16
N ASP A 263 8.20 9.20 8.05
CA ASP A 263 8.94 7.97 8.36
C ASP A 263 8.65 7.41 9.77
N GLU A 264 8.48 8.28 10.77
CA GLU A 264 8.14 7.88 12.14
C GLU A 264 6.69 7.38 12.23
N GLY A 265 5.75 8.05 11.58
CA GLY A 265 4.37 7.58 11.50
C GLY A 265 4.26 6.24 10.79
N TYR A 266 4.98 6.05 9.68
CA TYR A 266 5.04 4.75 8.99
C TYR A 266 5.68 3.64 9.85
N ARG A 267 6.66 3.98 10.67
CA ARG A 267 7.23 3.04 11.65
C ARG A 267 6.16 2.61 12.66
N ARG A 268 5.41 3.57 13.24
CA ARG A 268 4.31 3.27 14.18
C ARG A 268 3.24 2.40 13.52
N MET A 269 2.87 2.64 12.26
CA MET A 269 1.95 1.77 11.52
C MET A 269 2.48 0.34 11.42
N ALA A 270 3.73 0.18 11.00
CA ALA A 270 4.32 -1.15 10.90
C ALA A 270 4.37 -1.86 12.27
N ASP A 271 4.71 -1.12 13.34
CA ASP A 271 4.80 -1.67 14.71
C ASP A 271 3.45 -2.11 15.27
N ALA A 272 2.35 -1.50 14.83
CA ALA A 272 0.99 -1.89 15.22
C ALA A 272 0.56 -3.24 14.63
N ILE A 273 1.27 -3.77 13.64
CA ILE A 273 0.93 -5.05 13.02
C ILE A 273 1.41 -6.20 13.91
N ASN A 274 0.47 -7.01 14.38
CA ASN A 274 0.78 -8.22 15.14
C ASN A 274 1.33 -9.31 14.21
N LEU A 275 2.63 -9.58 14.29
CA LEU A 275 3.30 -10.56 13.45
C LEU A 275 2.79 -12.00 13.70
N ALA A 276 2.35 -12.32 14.91
CA ALA A 276 1.78 -13.63 15.21
C ALA A 276 0.44 -13.86 14.47
N ALA A 277 -0.37 -12.81 14.29
CA ALA A 277 -1.60 -12.88 13.50
C ALA A 277 -1.33 -13.20 12.02
N LEU A 278 -0.15 -12.82 11.52
CA LEU A 278 0.31 -13.15 10.17
C LEU A 278 0.95 -14.55 10.08
N GLY A 279 1.09 -15.26 11.21
CA GLY A 279 1.74 -16.58 11.26
C GLY A 279 3.25 -16.54 11.54
N CYS A 280 3.79 -15.37 11.89
CA CYS A 280 5.16 -15.25 12.37
C CYS A 280 5.17 -15.39 13.91
N ASN A 281 5.21 -16.62 14.38
CA ASN A 281 5.43 -16.93 15.80
C ASN A 281 6.92 -17.04 16.05
N ALA A 282 7.46 -16.28 16.98
CA ALA A 282 8.83 -16.47 17.45
C ALA A 282 9.00 -17.92 17.94
N ARG A 283 10.07 -18.57 17.53
CA ARG A 283 10.44 -19.89 18.03
C ARG A 283 11.05 -19.76 19.43
#